data_9c59425bc5b6a6d3f37cb35c1909bef9
#
_entry.id   9c59425bc5b6a6d3f37cb35c1909bef9
#
_cell.length_a   1.000
_cell.length_b   1.000
_cell.length_c   1.000
_cell.angle_alpha   90.00
_cell.angle_beta   90.00
_cell.angle_gamma   90.00
#
_symmetry.space_group_name_H-M   'P 1'
#
loop_
_entity.id
_entity.type
_entity.pdbx_description
1 polymer ?
#
loop_
_entity_poly.entity_id
_entity_poly.type
_entity_poly.pdbx_seq_one_letter_code
_entity_poly.pdbx_strand_id
1 'polypeptide(L)'
;MKTNRIVGLLFSCVFLCLNHYGNAQSHKEHEIHPREWPALKNGEKAVCHSAYCLLYSEEHEQAIWVAYELTAEETLKSHERSDKFITDPKISTGSATKEDYTGSGFDRGHIAPAADMGWSENTMQESFFMSNMSPQRPKCNRGIWKKGEEQVRDWAKNYGQLYVVAGPVLKKGLPAIGANRVSVPELYYKVLLRPDSLHPEGIGLIIANEGSKMPLKTFAVSIDSVERLTGLDFFPWMSETLEAKTEARLCLDCWSWGKGHYGEVKNPNNHNSGVHHENEILPKDSDLDGFQCHGITKKGKRCKRKVRISVANCYQHGG
;
A
#
# COMPACT_ATOMS: atom_id res chain seq x y z
N MET A 1 -19.02 64.05 68.24
CA MET A 1 -19.58 62.69 68.34
C MET A 1 -20.77 62.60 67.34
N LYS A 2 -20.65 62.14 66.17
CA LYS A 2 -21.71 61.67 65.29
C LYS A 2 -21.09 60.80 64.20
N THR A 3 -21.40 59.56 64.27
CA THR A 3 -20.96 58.47 63.37
C THR A 3 -21.84 58.51 62.09
N ASN A 4 -21.24 58.65 60.92
CA ASN A 4 -21.90 58.48 59.65
C ASN A 4 -21.53 57.14 59.06
N ARG A 5 -22.52 56.26 58.90
CA ARG A 5 -22.42 55.02 58.12
C ARG A 5 -22.59 55.33 56.65
N ILE A 6 -21.64 54.97 55.83
CA ILE A 6 -21.74 54.94 54.39
C ILE A 6 -22.08 53.54 53.97
N VAL A 7 -23.21 53.42 53.30
CA VAL A 7 -23.71 52.19 52.68
C VAL A 7 -23.04 52.07 51.30
N GLY A 8 -22.19 51.09 51.13
CA GLY A 8 -21.60 50.82 49.81
C GLY A 8 -22.49 49.85 49.02
N LEU A 9 -22.95 50.31 47.86
CA LEU A 9 -23.64 49.47 46.85
C LEU A 9 -22.57 48.63 46.11
N LEU A 10 -22.66 47.32 46.25
CA LEU A 10 -21.91 46.36 45.45
C LEU A 10 -22.65 46.15 44.10
N PHE A 11 -22.09 46.66 43.01
CA PHE A 11 -22.48 46.32 41.65
C PHE A 11 -21.79 44.97 41.30
N SER A 12 -22.60 43.94 41.22
CA SER A 12 -22.18 42.62 40.75
C SER A 12 -22.18 42.63 39.21
N CYS A 13 -21.01 42.75 38.57
CA CYS A 13 -20.86 42.52 37.17
C CYS A 13 -20.79 41.01 36.93
N VAL A 14 -21.91 40.44 36.47
CA VAL A 14 -21.92 39.08 35.92
C VAL A 14 -21.28 39.12 34.56
N PHE A 15 -20.03 38.67 34.45
CA PHE A 15 -19.35 38.39 33.22
C PHE A 15 -19.92 37.06 32.67
N LEU A 16 -20.78 37.14 31.67
CA LEU A 16 -21.18 36.00 30.85
C LEU A 16 -19.98 35.65 29.94
N CYS A 17 -19.16 34.69 30.40
CA CYS A 17 -18.22 34.00 29.51
C CYS A 17 -19.02 33.08 28.58
N LEU A 18 -19.29 33.56 27.37
CA LEU A 18 -19.71 32.70 26.27
C LEU A 18 -18.52 31.80 25.91
N ASN A 19 -18.51 30.59 26.49
CA ASN A 19 -17.66 29.52 26.02
C ASN A 19 -18.08 29.17 24.58
N HIS A 20 -17.36 29.71 23.60
CA HIS A 20 -17.32 29.15 22.26
C HIS A 20 -16.58 27.80 22.39
N TYR A 21 -17.35 26.73 22.55
CA TYR A 21 -16.86 25.39 22.26
C TYR A 21 -16.62 25.34 20.73
N GLY A 22 -15.44 25.73 20.31
CA GLY A 22 -14.91 25.34 19.03
C GLY A 22 -14.85 23.82 19.05
N ASN A 23 -15.68 23.18 18.23
CA ASN A 23 -15.50 21.78 17.85
C ASN A 23 -14.15 21.67 17.13
N ALA A 24 -13.06 21.61 17.89
CA ALA A 24 -11.82 21.03 17.39
C ALA A 24 -12.16 19.56 17.21
N GLN A 25 -12.53 19.16 15.99
CA GLN A 25 -12.40 17.79 15.56
C GLN A 25 -10.93 17.42 15.84
N SER A 26 -10.70 16.70 16.93
CA SER A 26 -9.43 16.05 17.18
C SER A 26 -9.30 15.01 16.07
N HIS A 27 -8.56 15.36 15.00
CA HIS A 27 -8.02 14.35 14.13
C HIS A 27 -7.21 13.43 15.04
N LYS A 28 -7.72 12.24 15.30
CA LYS A 28 -6.92 11.19 15.91
C LYS A 28 -5.73 11.02 14.98
N GLU A 29 -4.53 11.33 15.46
CA GLU A 29 -3.33 10.85 14.81
C GLU A 29 -3.52 9.35 14.62
N HIS A 30 -3.42 8.90 13.39
CA HIS A 30 -3.56 7.50 13.08
C HIS A 30 -2.40 6.77 13.77
N GLU A 31 -2.74 5.96 14.76
CA GLU A 31 -1.75 5.15 15.46
C GLU A 31 -1.39 3.98 14.53
N ILE A 32 -0.20 4.03 13.95
CA ILE A 32 0.29 2.97 13.07
C ILE A 32 0.59 1.75 13.93
N HIS A 33 -0.21 0.72 13.75
CA HIS A 33 -0.06 -0.52 14.51
C HIS A 33 1.01 -1.41 13.88
N PRO A 34 1.91 -2.04 14.69
CA PRO A 34 2.91 -2.98 14.20
C PRO A 34 2.35 -4.17 13.38
N ARG A 35 1.04 -4.40 13.44
CA ARG A 35 0.36 -5.47 12.70
C ARG A 35 0.43 -5.32 11.18
N GLU A 36 0.67 -4.11 10.68
CA GLU A 36 0.79 -3.84 9.25
C GLU A 36 2.20 -4.14 8.73
N TRP A 37 3.18 -4.28 9.62
CA TRP A 37 4.56 -4.40 9.23
C TRP A 37 4.94 -5.83 8.86
N PRO A 38 5.83 -5.99 7.87
CA PRO A 38 6.61 -7.21 7.75
C PRO A 38 7.53 -7.41 8.96
N ALA A 39 7.93 -8.64 9.21
CA ALA A 39 8.92 -8.94 10.23
C ALA A 39 10.21 -8.15 9.99
N LEU A 40 10.73 -7.54 11.03
CA LEU A 40 12.02 -6.86 11.01
C LEU A 40 13.14 -7.86 11.31
N LYS A 41 14.20 -7.84 10.50
CA LYS A 41 15.42 -8.58 10.78
C LYS A 41 16.22 -7.90 11.90
N ASN A 42 17.08 -8.65 12.55
CA ASN A 42 17.89 -8.12 13.64
C ASN A 42 18.71 -6.90 13.18
N GLY A 43 18.55 -5.80 13.90
CA GLY A 43 19.20 -4.51 13.61
C GLY A 43 18.45 -3.59 12.66
N GLU A 44 17.40 -4.06 11.97
CA GLU A 44 16.54 -3.20 11.15
C GLU A 44 15.66 -2.29 12.03
N LYS A 45 15.43 -1.08 11.55
CA LYS A 45 14.58 -0.10 12.24
C LYS A 45 13.64 0.56 11.22
N ALA A 46 12.35 0.42 11.46
CA ALA A 46 11.36 1.14 10.68
C ALA A 46 11.36 2.63 11.04
N VAL A 47 11.12 3.46 10.05
CA VAL A 47 10.90 4.90 10.18
C VAL A 47 9.42 5.16 10.00
N CYS A 48 8.77 5.78 10.99
CA CYS A 48 7.34 6.04 10.97
C CYS A 48 7.02 7.52 10.78
N HIS A 49 6.04 7.77 9.92
CA HIS A 49 5.37 9.05 9.71
C HIS A 49 3.96 9.00 10.28
N SER A 50 3.16 10.03 10.04
CA SER A 50 1.83 10.13 10.68
C SER A 50 0.84 9.06 10.20
N ALA A 51 1.00 8.56 8.96
CA ALA A 51 0.06 7.60 8.36
C ALA A 51 0.73 6.36 7.78
N TYR A 52 2.03 6.26 7.76
CA TYR A 52 2.76 5.11 7.25
C TYR A 52 4.10 4.93 7.94
N CYS A 53 4.60 3.71 7.94
CA CYS A 53 5.98 3.41 8.29
C CYS A 53 6.70 2.80 7.08
N LEU A 54 8.01 2.87 7.07
CA LEU A 54 8.85 2.29 6.02
C LEU A 54 10.14 1.71 6.60
N LEU A 55 10.71 0.75 5.89
CA LEU A 55 12.08 0.30 6.10
C LEU A 55 12.93 0.86 4.97
N TYR A 56 13.84 1.78 5.30
CA TYR A 56 14.71 2.42 4.31
C TYR A 56 15.94 1.57 4.02
N SER A 57 16.38 1.56 2.78
CA SER A 57 17.62 0.93 2.33
C SER A 57 18.62 1.98 1.86
N GLU A 58 19.71 2.16 2.59
CA GLU A 58 20.83 3.00 2.20
C GLU A 58 21.54 2.49 0.92
N GLU A 59 21.57 1.16 0.71
CA GLU A 59 22.17 0.56 -0.51
C GLU A 59 21.38 0.94 -1.77
N HIS A 60 20.08 1.14 -1.63
CA HIS A 60 19.17 1.36 -2.77
C HIS A 60 18.57 2.77 -2.80
N GLU A 61 18.82 3.59 -1.76
CA GLU A 61 18.29 4.96 -1.59
C GLU A 61 16.76 5.07 -1.75
N GLN A 62 16.03 4.09 -1.20
CA GLN A 62 14.57 4.04 -1.21
C GLN A 62 14.05 3.03 -0.20
N ALA A 63 12.74 3.03 0.05
CA ALA A 63 12.12 2.06 0.95
C ALA A 63 12.19 0.64 0.39
N ILE A 64 12.52 -0.34 1.25
CA ILE A 64 12.33 -1.77 0.98
C ILE A 64 10.85 -2.08 0.98
N TRP A 65 10.13 -1.55 1.95
CA TRP A 65 8.68 -1.59 2.06
C TRP A 65 8.14 -0.31 2.71
N VAL A 66 6.90 0.00 2.39
CA VAL A 66 6.07 1.00 3.06
C VAL A 66 4.80 0.30 3.51
N ALA A 67 4.44 0.43 4.78
CA ALA A 67 3.27 -0.22 5.39
C ALA A 67 2.34 0.82 6.00
N TYR A 68 1.02 0.65 5.79
CA TYR A 68 -0.01 1.51 6.35
C TYR A 68 -1.36 0.79 6.44
N GLU A 69 -2.20 1.27 7.34
CA GLU A 69 -3.61 0.95 7.35
C GLU A 69 -4.34 1.91 6.39
N LEU A 70 -5.37 1.44 5.72
CA LEU A 70 -6.27 2.25 4.93
C LEU A 70 -7.71 1.92 5.29
N THR A 71 -8.40 2.85 5.92
CA THR A 71 -9.81 2.74 6.25
C THR A 71 -10.70 3.34 5.16
N ALA A 72 -11.99 2.98 5.18
CA ALA A 72 -12.97 3.57 4.27
C ALA A 72 -13.04 5.10 4.42
N GLU A 73 -12.97 5.61 5.65
CA GLU A 73 -13.00 7.04 5.98
C GLU A 73 -11.80 7.78 5.39
N GLU A 74 -10.60 7.21 5.44
CA GLU A 74 -9.38 7.81 4.92
C GLU A 74 -9.36 7.91 3.39
N THR A 75 -10.20 7.10 2.72
CA THR A 75 -10.40 7.25 1.27
C THR A 75 -11.19 8.51 0.89
N LEU A 76 -11.81 9.18 1.86
CA LEU A 76 -12.53 10.44 1.68
C LEU A 76 -11.51 11.58 1.69
N LYS A 77 -11.09 11.96 0.49
CA LYS A 77 -10.11 13.02 0.31
C LYS A 77 -10.64 14.35 0.83
N SER A 78 -9.93 14.99 1.76
CA SER A 78 -10.27 16.28 2.33
C SER A 78 -9.24 17.39 1.99
N HIS A 79 -8.04 17.01 1.52
CA HIS A 79 -6.96 17.95 1.23
C HIS A 79 -6.47 17.82 -0.21
N GLU A 80 -6.10 18.96 -0.79
CA GLU A 80 -5.55 19.00 -2.13
C GLU A 80 -4.16 18.36 -2.18
N ARG A 81 -3.81 17.80 -3.36
CA ARG A 81 -2.52 17.18 -3.58
C ARG A 81 -1.40 18.22 -3.40
N SER A 82 -0.41 17.85 -2.61
CA SER A 82 0.85 18.62 -2.51
C SER A 82 1.71 18.48 -3.72
N ASP A 83 2.56 18.62 -4.27
CA ASP A 83 3.58 18.36 -5.29
C ASP A 83 4.96 18.80 -4.78
N LYS A 84 5.09 19.01 -3.47
CA LYS A 84 6.31 19.44 -2.83
C LYS A 84 7.14 18.24 -2.39
N PHE A 85 7.89 17.67 -3.33
CA PHE A 85 8.85 16.61 -3.01
C PHE A 85 10.03 17.19 -2.20
N ILE A 86 10.28 16.61 -1.05
CA ILE A 86 11.37 17.01 -0.14
C ILE A 86 12.11 15.78 0.40
N THR A 87 13.35 15.95 0.79
CA THR A 87 14.11 14.92 1.51
C THR A 87 13.40 14.56 2.81
N ASP A 88 13.46 13.30 3.20
CA ASP A 88 12.84 12.86 4.45
C ASP A 88 13.69 13.27 5.65
N PRO A 89 13.18 14.12 6.56
CA PRO A 89 13.93 14.57 7.72
C PRO A 89 14.21 13.47 8.76
N LYS A 90 13.52 12.33 8.67
CA LYS A 90 13.72 11.19 9.57
C LYS A 90 14.76 10.19 9.07
N ILE A 91 15.23 10.31 7.85
CA ILE A 91 16.37 9.55 7.34
C ILE A 91 17.65 10.30 7.67
N SER A 92 18.34 9.91 8.73
CA SER A 92 19.47 10.64 9.30
C SER A 92 20.70 10.71 8.38
N THR A 93 20.84 9.75 7.48
CA THR A 93 21.90 9.71 6.45
C THR A 93 21.58 10.57 5.23
N GLY A 94 20.36 11.08 5.15
CA GLY A 94 19.76 11.72 3.98
C GLY A 94 19.00 10.71 3.14
N SER A 95 17.94 11.14 2.47
CA SER A 95 17.25 10.35 1.46
C SER A 95 17.64 10.80 0.06
N ALA A 96 17.25 10.04 -0.97
CA ALA A 96 17.26 10.50 -2.35
C ALA A 96 16.65 11.91 -2.46
N THR A 97 17.01 12.64 -3.51
CA THR A 97 16.53 13.99 -3.77
C THR A 97 15.73 14.05 -5.08
N LYS A 98 14.99 15.12 -5.28
CA LYS A 98 14.28 15.32 -6.57
C LYS A 98 15.23 15.46 -7.75
N GLU A 99 16.45 15.92 -7.52
CA GLU A 99 17.51 16.06 -8.51
C GLU A 99 17.93 14.73 -9.09
N ASP A 100 17.92 13.64 -8.30
CA ASP A 100 18.25 12.29 -8.77
C ASP A 100 17.29 11.80 -9.85
N TYR A 101 16.04 12.28 -9.83
CA TYR A 101 15.03 11.92 -10.81
C TYR A 101 14.98 12.86 -12.02
N THR A 102 15.54 14.07 -11.89
CA THR A 102 15.48 15.08 -12.95
C THR A 102 16.25 14.60 -14.19
N GLY A 103 15.55 14.55 -15.32
CA GLY A 103 16.16 14.08 -16.60
C GLY A 103 16.42 12.57 -16.67
N SER A 104 16.09 11.79 -15.64
CA SER A 104 16.33 10.34 -15.59
C SER A 104 15.42 9.51 -16.50
N GLY A 105 14.28 10.06 -16.91
CA GLY A 105 13.23 9.34 -17.64
C GLY A 105 12.29 8.53 -16.74
N PHE A 106 12.47 8.58 -15.42
CA PHE A 106 11.60 7.95 -14.44
C PHE A 106 10.76 8.98 -13.68
N ASP A 107 9.54 8.60 -13.34
CA ASP A 107 8.69 9.34 -12.41
C ASP A 107 9.15 9.09 -10.96
N ARG A 108 8.91 10.05 -10.07
CA ARG A 108 8.92 9.87 -8.62
C ARG A 108 7.64 9.13 -8.25
N GLY A 109 7.69 7.79 -8.33
CA GLY A 109 6.55 6.94 -8.05
C GLY A 109 6.33 6.77 -6.56
N HIS A 110 5.16 7.13 -6.07
CA HIS A 110 4.77 6.93 -4.67
C HIS A 110 4.61 5.43 -4.37
N ILE A 111 5.09 5.00 -3.23
CA ILE A 111 4.83 3.66 -2.69
C ILE A 111 3.55 3.69 -1.83
N ALA A 112 3.46 4.57 -0.83
CA ALA A 112 2.21 4.98 -0.21
C ALA A 112 1.62 6.15 -1.02
N PRO A 113 0.47 5.96 -1.71
CA PRO A 113 -0.06 6.95 -2.64
C PRO A 113 -0.54 8.22 -1.94
N ALA A 114 -0.27 9.39 -2.52
CA ALA A 114 -0.78 10.66 -2.01
C ALA A 114 -2.33 10.68 -1.90
N ALA A 115 -3.03 9.89 -2.73
CA ALA A 115 -4.48 9.81 -2.67
C ALA A 115 -5.00 9.01 -1.47
N ASP A 116 -4.19 8.12 -0.89
CA ASP A 116 -4.50 7.38 0.32
C ASP A 116 -4.19 8.23 1.58
N MET A 117 -3.35 9.26 1.43
CA MET A 117 -2.91 10.17 2.49
C MET A 117 -3.63 11.53 2.46
N GLY A 118 -4.68 11.68 1.65
CA GLY A 118 -5.38 12.94 1.43
C GLY A 118 -6.39 13.35 2.51
N TRP A 119 -6.49 12.61 3.59
CA TRP A 119 -7.42 12.85 4.68
C TRP A 119 -6.91 13.89 5.70
N SER A 120 -5.62 14.21 5.72
CA SER A 120 -5.05 15.31 6.50
C SER A 120 -3.95 16.04 5.71
N GLU A 121 -3.71 17.31 6.05
CA GLU A 121 -2.66 18.10 5.42
C GLU A 121 -1.27 17.52 5.70
N ASN A 122 -1.02 17.11 6.94
CA ASN A 122 0.25 16.56 7.37
C ASN A 122 0.56 15.24 6.64
N THR A 123 -0.38 14.30 6.61
CA THR A 123 -0.21 13.01 5.92
C THR A 123 -0.03 13.18 4.41
N MET A 124 -0.74 14.15 3.82
CA MET A 124 -0.54 14.53 2.43
C MET A 124 0.88 15.05 2.19
N GLN A 125 1.41 15.95 3.04
CA GLN A 125 2.76 16.48 2.91
C GLN A 125 3.81 15.38 3.09
N GLU A 126 3.68 14.54 4.10
CA GLU A 126 4.59 13.43 4.39
C GLU A 126 4.63 12.39 3.26
N SER A 127 3.51 12.19 2.54
CA SER A 127 3.49 11.27 1.39
C SER A 127 4.45 11.67 0.28
N PHE A 128 4.90 12.95 0.24
CA PHE A 128 5.87 13.49 -0.73
C PHE A 128 7.33 13.45 -0.24
N PHE A 129 7.61 12.81 0.87
CA PHE A 129 9.00 12.53 1.25
C PHE A 129 9.68 11.63 0.23
N MET A 130 10.93 11.95 -0.09
CA MET A 130 11.68 11.20 -1.11
C MET A 130 11.96 9.75 -0.68
N SER A 131 11.93 9.44 0.60
CA SER A 131 11.99 8.07 1.14
C SER A 131 10.79 7.19 0.71
N ASN A 132 9.64 7.82 0.41
CA ASN A 132 8.44 7.17 -0.12
C ASN A 132 8.44 7.08 -1.66
N MET A 133 9.52 7.52 -2.32
CA MET A 133 9.61 7.54 -3.79
C MET A 133 10.46 6.40 -4.31
N SER A 134 10.07 5.89 -5.47
CA SER A 134 10.84 4.90 -6.22
C SER A 134 10.84 5.23 -7.71
N PRO A 135 11.94 4.93 -8.46
CA PRO A 135 12.03 5.21 -9.89
C PRO A 135 11.07 4.35 -10.71
N GLN A 136 9.90 4.86 -11.01
CA GLN A 136 8.89 4.19 -11.82
C GLN A 136 8.89 4.69 -13.26
N ARG A 137 8.80 3.76 -14.21
CA ARG A 137 8.56 4.14 -15.61
C ARG A 137 7.21 4.85 -15.72
N PRO A 138 7.09 5.95 -16.49
CA PRO A 138 5.83 6.71 -16.62
C PRO A 138 4.63 5.86 -17.00
N LYS A 139 4.81 4.88 -17.89
CA LYS A 139 3.72 3.97 -18.31
C LYS A 139 3.30 2.98 -17.19
N CYS A 140 4.20 2.64 -16.28
CA CYS A 140 3.87 1.87 -15.07
C CYS A 140 3.13 2.77 -14.07
N ASN A 141 3.80 3.83 -13.61
CA ASN A 141 3.32 4.75 -12.57
C ASN A 141 1.93 5.32 -12.89
N ARG A 142 1.78 5.90 -14.08
CA ARG A 142 0.52 6.54 -14.52
C ARG A 142 -0.49 5.55 -15.09
N GLY A 143 -0.14 4.29 -15.20
CA GLY A 143 -0.92 3.20 -15.78
C GLY A 143 -1.34 2.14 -14.80
N ILE A 144 -0.72 0.95 -14.89
CA ILE A 144 -1.14 -0.23 -14.13
C ILE A 144 -0.93 -0.06 -12.60
N TRP A 145 0.12 0.63 -12.17
CA TRP A 145 0.35 0.93 -10.75
C TRP A 145 -0.77 1.79 -10.17
N LYS A 146 -1.12 2.90 -10.86
CA LYS A 146 -2.24 3.76 -10.49
C LYS A 146 -3.57 2.99 -10.43
N LYS A 147 -3.82 2.07 -11.37
CA LYS A 147 -5.01 1.20 -11.32
C LYS A 147 -5.01 0.31 -10.08
N GLY A 148 -3.85 -0.20 -9.68
CA GLY A 148 -3.69 -0.94 -8.43
C GLY A 148 -4.06 -0.09 -7.21
N GLU A 149 -3.59 1.15 -7.15
CA GLU A 149 -3.91 2.10 -6.07
C GLU A 149 -5.41 2.44 -6.03
N GLU A 150 -6.02 2.68 -7.18
CA GLU A 150 -7.47 2.93 -7.28
C GLU A 150 -8.27 1.72 -6.78
N GLN A 151 -7.86 0.49 -7.15
CA GLN A 151 -8.50 -0.74 -6.71
C GLN A 151 -8.36 -0.96 -5.20
N VAL A 152 -7.20 -0.65 -4.61
CA VAL A 152 -6.99 -0.73 -3.15
C VAL A 152 -7.94 0.19 -2.41
N ARG A 153 -8.12 1.44 -2.86
CA ARG A 153 -9.11 2.36 -2.28
C ARG A 153 -10.54 1.86 -2.43
N ASP A 154 -10.89 1.26 -3.57
CA ASP A 154 -12.22 0.68 -3.76
C ASP A 154 -12.44 -0.51 -2.81
N TRP A 155 -11.42 -1.32 -2.56
CA TRP A 155 -11.48 -2.41 -1.58
C TRP A 155 -11.59 -1.88 -0.14
N ALA A 156 -10.83 -0.83 0.24
CA ALA A 156 -10.96 -0.22 1.56
C ALA A 156 -12.38 0.31 1.81
N LYS A 157 -12.99 0.96 0.81
CA LYS A 157 -14.39 1.41 0.88
C LYS A 157 -15.38 0.25 1.05
N ASN A 158 -15.15 -0.86 0.32
CA ASN A 158 -16.05 -2.00 0.32
C ASN A 158 -15.93 -2.85 1.60
N TYR A 159 -14.73 -2.95 2.17
CA TYR A 159 -14.44 -3.84 3.29
C TYR A 159 -14.21 -3.11 4.61
N GLY A 160 -14.20 -1.78 4.59
CA GLY A 160 -14.03 -0.94 5.77
C GLY A 160 -12.57 -0.64 6.11
N GLN A 161 -11.68 -1.63 6.01
CA GLN A 161 -10.28 -1.53 6.42
C GLN A 161 -9.39 -2.50 5.65
N LEU A 162 -8.17 -2.07 5.36
CA LEU A 162 -7.10 -2.91 4.80
C LEU A 162 -5.77 -2.59 5.48
N TYR A 163 -4.95 -3.61 5.68
CA TYR A 163 -3.51 -3.44 5.86
C TYR A 163 -2.83 -3.54 4.50
N VAL A 164 -1.96 -2.59 4.21
CA VAL A 164 -1.29 -2.45 2.91
C VAL A 164 0.21 -2.41 3.13
N VAL A 165 0.93 -3.33 2.50
CA VAL A 165 2.39 -3.26 2.38
C VAL A 165 2.74 -3.18 0.91
N ALA A 166 3.54 -2.21 0.53
CA ALA A 166 3.97 -2.04 -0.86
C ALA A 166 5.46 -1.72 -0.93
N GLY A 167 6.07 -2.06 -2.03
CA GLY A 167 7.49 -1.75 -2.22
C GLY A 167 8.03 -2.18 -3.57
N PRO A 168 9.27 -1.78 -3.86
CA PRO A 168 10.07 -2.31 -4.96
C PRO A 168 10.65 -3.68 -4.61
N VAL A 169 10.91 -4.50 -5.61
CA VAL A 169 11.72 -5.70 -5.45
C VAL A 169 13.19 -5.31 -5.63
N LEU A 170 13.89 -5.17 -4.52
CA LEU A 170 15.28 -4.73 -4.50
C LEU A 170 16.22 -5.94 -4.53
N LYS A 171 17.23 -5.88 -5.39
CA LYS A 171 18.29 -6.89 -5.50
C LYS A 171 19.60 -6.23 -5.88
N LYS A 172 20.72 -6.87 -5.59
CA LYS A 172 22.04 -6.39 -5.98
C LYS A 172 22.16 -6.23 -7.51
N GLY A 173 22.86 -5.18 -7.94
CA GLY A 173 23.19 -4.96 -9.34
C GLY A 173 22.06 -4.32 -10.17
N LEU A 174 21.04 -3.77 -9.55
CA LEU A 174 20.06 -2.96 -10.27
C LEU A 174 20.71 -1.72 -10.88
N PRO A 175 20.24 -1.27 -12.08
CA PRO A 175 20.59 0.05 -12.59
C PRO A 175 20.21 1.13 -11.55
N ALA A 176 20.88 2.29 -11.62
CA ALA A 176 20.61 3.37 -10.70
C ALA A 176 20.54 4.71 -11.42
N ILE A 177 19.82 5.68 -10.83
CA ILE A 177 19.69 7.06 -11.31
C ILE A 177 20.26 8.05 -10.30
N GLY A 178 20.61 9.23 -10.77
CA GLY A 178 21.05 10.36 -9.97
C GLY A 178 22.39 10.18 -9.28
N ALA A 179 22.80 11.23 -8.57
CA ALA A 179 24.07 11.28 -7.84
C ALA A 179 24.03 10.32 -6.62
N ASN A 180 22.88 10.18 -5.98
CA ASN A 180 22.68 9.28 -4.84
C ASN A 180 22.48 7.81 -5.25
N ARG A 181 22.53 7.51 -6.56
CA ARG A 181 22.44 6.13 -7.08
C ARG A 181 21.17 5.39 -6.68
N VAL A 182 20.02 6.06 -6.77
CA VAL A 182 18.73 5.46 -6.47
C VAL A 182 18.47 4.28 -7.41
N SER A 183 18.36 3.08 -6.87
CA SER A 183 18.19 1.85 -7.66
C SER A 183 16.87 1.85 -8.45
N VAL A 184 16.90 1.37 -9.69
CA VAL A 184 15.73 1.24 -10.55
C VAL A 184 15.20 -0.19 -10.48
N PRO A 185 14.09 -0.45 -9.78
CA PRO A 185 13.53 -1.79 -9.65
C PRO A 185 12.93 -2.30 -10.97
N GLU A 186 13.01 -3.61 -11.19
CA GLU A 186 12.33 -4.27 -12.31
C GLU A 186 10.87 -4.58 -12.00
N LEU A 187 10.56 -4.83 -10.71
CA LEU A 187 9.25 -5.22 -10.23
C LEU A 187 8.87 -4.41 -8.99
N TYR A 188 7.57 -4.23 -8.82
CA TYR A 188 6.93 -3.71 -7.62
C TYR A 188 5.93 -4.71 -7.09
N TYR A 189 5.68 -4.66 -5.79
CA TYR A 189 4.65 -5.48 -5.17
C TYR A 189 3.70 -4.63 -4.33
N LYS A 190 2.48 -5.14 -4.13
CA LYS A 190 1.56 -4.76 -3.07
C LYS A 190 1.07 -6.04 -2.40
N VAL A 191 1.07 -6.06 -1.08
CA VAL A 191 0.45 -7.10 -0.26
C VAL A 191 -0.65 -6.45 0.53
N LEU A 192 -1.83 -7.04 0.51
CA LEU A 192 -3.00 -6.53 1.18
C LEU A 192 -3.60 -7.61 2.06
N LEU A 193 -3.98 -7.23 3.26
CA LEU A 193 -4.71 -8.07 4.18
C LEU A 193 -6.00 -7.35 4.58
N ARG A 194 -7.12 -8.05 4.44
CA ARG A 194 -8.39 -7.68 5.06
C ARG A 194 -8.41 -8.30 6.45
N PRO A 195 -8.25 -7.49 7.52
CA PRO A 195 -8.08 -8.00 8.87
C PRO A 195 -9.42 -8.43 9.48
N ASP A 196 -9.91 -9.60 9.09
CA ASP A 196 -10.98 -10.27 9.82
C ASP A 196 -10.35 -11.14 10.91
N SER A 197 -10.81 -11.02 12.14
CA SER A 197 -10.25 -11.75 13.29
C SER A 197 -10.36 -13.27 13.17
N LEU A 198 -11.33 -13.77 12.42
CA LEU A 198 -11.60 -15.20 12.25
C LEU A 198 -11.19 -15.73 10.88
N HIS A 199 -11.31 -14.90 9.84
CA HIS A 199 -11.09 -15.29 8.45
C HIS A 199 -10.39 -14.18 7.65
N PRO A 200 -9.13 -13.84 8.00
CA PRO A 200 -8.40 -12.84 7.23
C PRO A 200 -8.25 -13.30 5.78
N GLU A 201 -8.40 -12.37 4.84
CA GLU A 201 -8.20 -12.62 3.42
C GLU A 201 -7.03 -11.79 2.90
N GLY A 202 -6.05 -12.48 2.35
CA GLY A 202 -4.84 -11.87 1.82
C GLY A 202 -4.76 -11.94 0.30
N ILE A 203 -4.07 -10.96 -0.31
CA ILE A 203 -3.76 -10.95 -1.73
C ILE A 203 -2.46 -10.21 -1.99
N GLY A 204 -1.62 -10.74 -2.87
CA GLY A 204 -0.45 -10.07 -3.42
C GLY A 204 -0.71 -9.57 -4.84
N LEU A 205 -0.04 -8.49 -5.22
CA LEU A 205 0.10 -8.06 -6.61
C LEU A 205 1.58 -7.94 -6.94
N ILE A 206 2.03 -8.52 -8.05
CA ILE A 206 3.40 -8.31 -8.56
C ILE A 206 3.29 -7.66 -9.94
N ILE A 207 3.86 -6.47 -10.07
CA ILE A 207 3.72 -5.60 -11.24
C ILE A 207 5.11 -5.24 -11.77
N ALA A 208 5.36 -5.50 -13.05
CA ALA A 208 6.59 -5.07 -13.68
C ALA A 208 6.66 -3.53 -13.76
N ASN A 209 7.87 -2.98 -13.64
CA ASN A 209 8.10 -1.54 -13.82
C ASN A 209 7.95 -1.14 -15.29
N GLU A 210 6.82 -1.51 -15.88
CA GLU A 210 6.49 -1.29 -17.29
C GLU A 210 4.99 -1.02 -17.45
N GLY A 211 4.60 -0.45 -18.59
CA GLY A 211 3.18 -0.26 -18.90
C GLY A 211 2.50 -1.59 -19.24
N SER A 212 1.28 -1.77 -18.77
CA SER A 212 0.46 -2.92 -19.14
C SER A 212 -0.98 -2.51 -19.46
N LYS A 213 -1.58 -3.20 -20.44
CA LYS A 213 -3.00 -3.12 -20.79
C LYS A 213 -3.82 -4.27 -20.18
N MET A 214 -3.13 -5.25 -19.55
CA MET A 214 -3.79 -6.39 -18.92
C MET A 214 -4.70 -5.95 -17.76
N PRO A 215 -5.79 -6.67 -17.50
CA PRO A 215 -6.61 -6.47 -16.32
C PRO A 215 -5.77 -6.61 -15.04
N LEU A 216 -6.03 -5.79 -14.02
CA LEU A 216 -5.26 -5.80 -12.78
C LEU A 216 -5.25 -7.18 -12.11
N LYS A 217 -6.37 -7.91 -12.15
CA LYS A 217 -6.51 -9.25 -11.58
C LYS A 217 -5.48 -10.27 -12.11
N THR A 218 -4.87 -10.01 -13.28
CA THR A 218 -3.84 -10.91 -13.85
C THR A 218 -2.49 -10.82 -13.13
N PHE A 219 -2.31 -9.78 -12.31
CA PHE A 219 -1.10 -9.56 -11.50
C PHE A 219 -1.26 -10.09 -10.08
N ALA A 220 -2.45 -10.63 -9.75
CA ALA A 220 -2.72 -11.16 -8.43
C ALA A 220 -1.99 -12.49 -8.21
N VAL A 221 -1.42 -12.62 -7.02
CA VAL A 221 -0.69 -13.78 -6.53
C VAL A 221 -1.02 -14.03 -5.06
N SER A 222 -0.62 -15.17 -4.50
CA SER A 222 -0.66 -15.39 -3.05
C SER A 222 0.39 -14.53 -2.34
N ILE A 223 0.21 -14.27 -1.05
CA ILE A 223 1.21 -13.55 -0.23
C ILE A 223 2.53 -14.32 -0.25
N ASP A 224 2.53 -15.64 -0.04
CA ASP A 224 3.72 -16.50 -0.16
C ASP A 224 4.53 -16.28 -1.44
N SER A 225 3.85 -15.95 -2.54
CA SER A 225 4.54 -15.68 -3.81
C SER A 225 5.32 -14.37 -3.77
N VAL A 226 4.81 -13.37 -3.03
CA VAL A 226 5.53 -12.12 -2.79
C VAL A 226 6.67 -12.34 -1.81
N GLU A 227 6.47 -13.13 -0.76
CA GLU A 227 7.51 -13.48 0.21
C GLU A 227 8.70 -14.19 -0.43
N ARG A 228 8.42 -15.21 -1.23
CA ARG A 228 9.48 -15.90 -2.00
C ARG A 228 10.26 -14.99 -2.92
N LEU A 229 9.61 -13.92 -3.42
CA LEU A 229 10.25 -12.95 -4.32
C LEU A 229 11.09 -11.92 -3.57
N THR A 230 10.62 -11.48 -2.40
CA THR A 230 11.19 -10.35 -1.65
C THR A 230 12.08 -10.79 -0.47
N GLY A 231 11.85 -12.00 0.06
CA GLY A 231 12.46 -12.48 1.30
C GLY A 231 11.96 -11.75 2.55
N LEU A 232 10.79 -11.08 2.42
CA LEU A 232 10.05 -10.50 3.54
C LEU A 232 9.10 -11.54 4.11
N ASP A 233 8.71 -11.38 5.34
CA ASP A 233 7.73 -12.17 6.07
C ASP A 233 6.61 -11.19 6.47
N PHE A 234 5.41 -11.34 5.87
CA PHE A 234 4.31 -10.43 6.05
C PHE A 234 3.40 -10.89 7.20
N PHE A 235 2.88 -9.94 7.95
CA PHE A 235 1.89 -10.15 9.02
C PHE A 235 2.28 -11.20 10.09
N PRO A 236 3.53 -11.20 10.60
CA PRO A 236 4.08 -12.22 11.51
C PRO A 236 3.35 -12.28 12.88
N TRP A 237 2.37 -11.42 13.11
CA TRP A 237 1.52 -11.43 14.30
C TRP A 237 0.42 -12.50 14.24
N MET A 238 0.14 -13.06 13.06
CA MET A 238 -0.81 -14.15 12.93
C MET A 238 -0.23 -15.43 13.56
N SER A 239 -1.09 -16.34 14.00
CA SER A 239 -0.60 -17.65 14.40
C SER A 239 -0.12 -18.42 13.16
N GLU A 240 0.93 -19.24 13.29
CA GLU A 240 1.52 -20.02 12.17
C GLU A 240 0.47 -20.71 11.28
N THR A 241 -0.56 -21.31 11.90
CA THR A 241 -1.63 -22.00 11.15
C THR A 241 -2.51 -21.02 10.36
N LEU A 242 -2.81 -19.86 10.93
CA LEU A 242 -3.66 -18.85 10.28
C LEU A 242 -2.88 -18.16 9.16
N GLU A 243 -1.64 -17.81 9.43
CA GLU A 243 -0.69 -17.21 8.50
C GLU A 243 -0.51 -18.12 7.27
N ALA A 244 -0.04 -19.35 7.46
CA ALA A 244 0.15 -20.30 6.38
C ALA A 244 -1.10 -20.51 5.52
N LYS A 245 -2.31 -20.55 6.15
CA LYS A 245 -3.56 -20.68 5.42
C LYS A 245 -3.92 -19.43 4.62
N THR A 246 -3.69 -18.24 5.18
CA THR A 246 -4.04 -16.95 4.59
C THR A 246 -3.09 -16.62 3.44
N GLU A 247 -1.80 -16.87 3.62
CA GLU A 247 -0.74 -16.44 2.71
C GLU A 247 -0.53 -17.37 1.52
N ALA A 248 -0.73 -18.69 1.73
CA ALA A 248 -0.65 -19.66 0.64
C ALA A 248 -1.83 -19.55 -0.35
N ARG A 249 -2.96 -18.96 0.09
CA ARG A 249 -4.19 -18.95 -0.69
C ARG A 249 -4.27 -17.74 -1.63
N LEU A 250 -4.62 -17.98 -2.88
CA LEU A 250 -5.09 -16.94 -3.80
C LEU A 250 -6.58 -17.16 -4.08
N CYS A 251 -7.42 -16.29 -3.55
CA CYS A 251 -8.86 -16.29 -3.81
C CYS A 251 -9.25 -15.03 -4.58
N LEU A 252 -9.31 -15.11 -5.91
CA LEU A 252 -9.69 -13.96 -6.74
C LEU A 252 -11.14 -13.52 -6.49
N ASP A 253 -12.04 -14.48 -6.28
CA ASP A 253 -13.47 -14.23 -6.07
C ASP A 253 -13.80 -13.72 -4.65
N CYS A 254 -12.83 -13.77 -3.72
CA CYS A 254 -12.95 -13.16 -2.40
C CYS A 254 -12.78 -11.63 -2.43
N TRP A 255 -12.36 -11.09 -3.58
CA TRP A 255 -12.10 -9.68 -3.78
C TRP A 255 -12.98 -9.12 -4.88
N SER A 256 -13.60 -7.95 -4.64
CA SER A 256 -14.40 -7.25 -5.65
C SER A 256 -13.48 -6.57 -6.67
N TRP A 257 -13.61 -6.93 -7.94
CA TRP A 257 -12.82 -6.34 -9.03
C TRP A 257 -13.67 -5.37 -9.87
N GLY A 258 -13.13 -4.18 -10.17
CA GLY A 258 -13.82 -3.16 -10.95
C GLY A 258 -14.46 -2.05 -10.11
N LYS A 259 -14.88 -0.96 -10.74
CA LYS A 259 -15.51 0.18 -10.05
C LYS A 259 -16.85 -0.23 -9.45
N GLY A 260 -16.87 -0.22 -8.14
CA GLY A 260 -17.97 -0.17 -7.20
C GLY A 260 -19.33 -0.73 -7.59
N HIS A 261 -19.66 -1.89 -7.06
CA HIS A 261 -21.02 -2.10 -6.58
C HIS A 261 -20.98 -1.96 -5.06
N TYR A 262 -21.42 -0.81 -4.56
CA TYR A 262 -21.83 -0.63 -3.17
C TYR A 262 -23.12 -1.43 -2.99
N GLY A 263 -23.02 -2.72 -2.70
CA GLY A 263 -24.17 -3.58 -2.53
C GLY A 263 -23.75 -4.87 -1.85
N GLU A 264 -24.20 -5.00 -0.62
CA GLU A 264 -24.30 -6.20 0.21
C GLU A 264 -23.16 -7.22 0.07
N VAL A 265 -22.30 -7.25 1.08
CA VAL A 265 -21.42 -8.40 1.36
C VAL A 265 -22.29 -9.64 1.44
N LYS A 266 -22.36 -10.42 0.36
CA LYS A 266 -23.03 -11.73 0.39
C LYS A 266 -22.25 -12.60 1.35
N ASN A 267 -22.88 -12.88 2.48
CA ASN A 267 -22.42 -13.86 3.45
C ASN A 267 -22.14 -15.18 2.71
N PRO A 268 -20.90 -15.71 2.71
CA PRO A 268 -20.57 -16.94 1.96
C PRO A 268 -21.32 -18.19 2.40
N ASN A 269 -22.14 -18.11 3.46
CA ASN A 269 -22.93 -19.22 3.99
C ASN A 269 -24.34 -19.33 3.38
N ASN A 270 -24.71 -18.53 2.39
CA ASN A 270 -26.03 -18.65 1.75
C ASN A 270 -25.92 -19.36 0.39
N HIS A 271 -25.94 -20.69 0.42
CA HIS A 271 -26.15 -21.53 -0.77
C HIS A 271 -27.60 -21.46 -1.17
N ASN A 272 -28.02 -20.46 -1.97
CA ASN A 272 -29.12 -20.59 -2.95
C ASN A 272 -29.31 -19.26 -3.68
N SER A 273 -28.82 -19.19 -4.89
CA SER A 273 -29.51 -18.54 -6.02
C SER A 273 -28.65 -18.67 -7.28
N GLY A 274 -29.24 -19.24 -8.31
CA GLY A 274 -28.62 -19.39 -9.61
C GLY A 274 -28.19 -18.05 -10.18
N VAL A 275 -26.93 -17.96 -10.49
CA VAL A 275 -26.34 -16.84 -11.24
C VAL A 275 -25.93 -17.42 -12.58
N HIS A 276 -26.54 -16.90 -13.64
CA HIS A 276 -26.08 -17.14 -15.00
C HIS A 276 -24.61 -16.68 -15.09
N HIS A 277 -23.72 -17.65 -15.31
CA HIS A 277 -22.34 -17.37 -15.70
C HIS A 277 -22.36 -16.81 -17.12
N GLU A 278 -22.20 -15.50 -17.27
CA GLU A 278 -21.58 -14.99 -18.48
C GLU A 278 -20.13 -15.46 -18.47
N ASN A 279 -19.80 -16.29 -19.46
CA ASN A 279 -18.45 -16.79 -19.70
C ASN A 279 -17.52 -15.61 -19.98
N GLU A 280 -16.89 -15.03 -18.96
CA GLU A 280 -15.68 -14.23 -19.17
C GLU A 280 -14.62 -15.17 -19.74
N ILE A 281 -14.34 -14.99 -21.03
CA ILE A 281 -13.28 -15.71 -21.74
C ILE A 281 -11.96 -15.29 -21.09
N LEU A 282 -11.41 -16.16 -20.26
CA LEU A 282 -10.01 -16.01 -19.82
C LEU A 282 -9.14 -15.96 -21.08
N PRO A 283 -8.17 -15.03 -21.18
CA PRO A 283 -7.28 -14.98 -22.32
C PRO A 283 -6.63 -16.35 -22.51
N LYS A 284 -6.67 -16.88 -23.74
CA LYS A 284 -5.98 -18.11 -24.08
C LYS A 284 -4.49 -17.94 -23.84
N ASP A 285 -3.77 -19.02 -23.55
CA ASP A 285 -2.30 -19.03 -23.35
C ASP A 285 -1.51 -18.33 -24.47
N SER A 286 -2.09 -18.20 -25.67
CA SER A 286 -1.54 -17.47 -26.82
C SER A 286 -1.55 -15.95 -26.69
N ASP A 287 -2.41 -15.39 -25.80
CA ASP A 287 -2.61 -13.93 -25.66
C ASP A 287 -1.75 -13.35 -24.54
N LEU A 288 -0.99 -14.21 -23.87
CA LEU A 288 -0.01 -13.80 -22.87
C LEU A 288 1.27 -13.43 -23.62
N ASP A 289 1.59 -12.15 -23.74
CA ASP A 289 2.96 -11.69 -23.96
C ASP A 289 3.79 -12.11 -22.75
N GLY A 290 3.92 -13.45 -22.62
CA GLY A 290 4.27 -14.09 -21.37
C GLY A 290 5.76 -14.33 -21.29
N PHE A 291 6.27 -14.07 -20.13
CA PHE A 291 7.59 -14.53 -19.71
C PHE A 291 7.67 -16.05 -19.74
N GLN A 292 8.82 -16.58 -20.11
CA GLN A 292 9.02 -18.01 -20.12
C GLN A 292 9.19 -18.55 -18.71
N CYS A 293 8.49 -19.65 -18.37
CA CYS A 293 8.64 -20.34 -17.10
C CYS A 293 10.11 -20.64 -16.77
N HIS A 294 10.53 -20.40 -15.54
CA HIS A 294 11.91 -20.65 -15.07
C HIS A 294 12.18 -22.12 -14.71
N GLY A 295 11.13 -22.92 -14.57
CA GLY A 295 11.26 -24.33 -14.18
C GLY A 295 11.98 -25.20 -15.20
N ILE A 296 12.58 -26.28 -14.69
CA ILE A 296 13.25 -27.30 -15.49
C ILE A 296 12.33 -28.52 -15.57
N THR A 297 12.14 -29.05 -16.77
CA THR A 297 11.35 -30.27 -17.00
C THR A 297 12.05 -31.49 -16.41
N LYS A 298 11.31 -32.60 -16.17
CA LYS A 298 11.88 -33.87 -15.71
C LYS A 298 13.00 -34.42 -16.61
N LYS A 299 13.11 -33.93 -17.86
CA LYS A 299 14.19 -34.28 -18.82
C LYS A 299 15.36 -33.28 -18.79
N GLY A 300 15.47 -32.42 -17.77
CA GLY A 300 16.56 -31.45 -17.60
C GLY A 300 16.53 -30.28 -18.58
N LYS A 301 15.47 -30.09 -19.36
CA LYS A 301 15.33 -28.97 -20.32
C LYS A 301 14.49 -27.85 -19.72
N ARG A 302 14.78 -26.60 -20.08
CA ARG A 302 14.00 -25.45 -19.68
C ARG A 302 12.54 -25.61 -20.14
N CYS A 303 11.59 -25.30 -19.25
CA CYS A 303 10.17 -25.33 -19.57
C CYS A 303 9.85 -24.29 -20.67
N LYS A 304 9.11 -24.69 -21.69
CA LYS A 304 8.72 -23.81 -22.81
C LYS A 304 7.40 -23.05 -22.56
N ARG A 305 6.74 -23.28 -21.42
CA ARG A 305 5.49 -22.62 -21.09
C ARG A 305 5.70 -21.17 -20.76
N LYS A 306 4.75 -20.35 -21.16
CA LYS A 306 4.67 -18.95 -20.77
C LYS A 306 3.94 -18.81 -19.43
N VAL A 307 4.33 -17.85 -18.65
CA VAL A 307 3.78 -17.53 -17.31
C VAL A 307 3.46 -16.04 -17.21
N ARG A 308 2.61 -15.67 -16.26
CA ARG A 308 2.11 -14.30 -16.13
C ARG A 308 3.15 -13.29 -15.68
N ILE A 309 4.22 -13.73 -15.02
CA ILE A 309 5.31 -12.87 -14.53
C ILE A 309 6.67 -13.53 -14.81
N SER A 310 7.70 -12.73 -15.02
CA SER A 310 9.04 -13.17 -15.44
C SER A 310 9.75 -14.11 -14.49
N VAL A 311 9.35 -14.11 -13.21
CA VAL A 311 9.97 -14.93 -12.14
C VAL A 311 9.12 -16.14 -11.75
N ALA A 312 7.95 -16.32 -12.37
CA ALA A 312 7.04 -17.39 -12.02
C ALA A 312 7.41 -18.73 -12.68
N ASN A 313 7.08 -19.80 -11.99
CA ASN A 313 7.03 -21.14 -12.54
C ASN A 313 5.63 -21.42 -13.10
N CYS A 314 5.51 -22.29 -14.10
CA CYS A 314 4.21 -22.77 -14.54
C CYS A 314 3.64 -23.76 -13.51
N TYR A 315 2.32 -24.06 -13.60
CA TYR A 315 1.63 -24.96 -12.67
C TYR A 315 2.29 -26.33 -12.48
N GLN A 316 3.13 -26.80 -13.41
CA GLN A 316 3.89 -28.04 -13.27
C GLN A 316 5.16 -27.87 -12.44
N HIS A 317 5.58 -26.66 -12.13
CA HIS A 317 6.79 -26.33 -11.39
C HIS A 317 6.48 -25.52 -10.14
N GLY A 318 5.26 -25.60 -9.60
CA GLY A 318 4.87 -24.97 -8.35
C GLY A 318 4.56 -23.47 -8.49
N GLY A 319 4.00 -23.05 -9.61
CA GLY A 319 3.48 -21.68 -9.84
C GLY A 319 1.99 -21.60 -9.57
#